data_d166b44288c6192d59c713a3b0174aee
#
_entry.id   d166b44288c6192d59c713a3b0174aee
#
_cell.length_a   1.000
_cell.length_b   1.000
_cell.length_c   1.000
_cell.angle_alpha   90.00
_cell.angle_beta   90.00
_cell.angle_gamma   90.00
#
_symmetry.space_group_name_H-M   'P 1'
#
loop_
_entity.id
_entity.type
_entity.pdbx_description
1 polymer ?
#
loop_
_entity_poly.entity_id
_entity_poly.type
_entity_poly.pdbx_seq_one_letter_code
_entity_poly.pdbx_strand_id
1 'polypeptide(L)'
;MYLADETPRYEGVVGFSQGANLAAMLVADHAKRGAAQPLFQWAVLMGGGDFGWAAALRDRGQLFAAPESSTPVLATIGTNDDRVGAHFDAFRRLFAEETTEVATHGEDHRPFPADRADATKLANCVCDFVDRVMHPAEYPDIARLTTPHLPIPPNTFDDAADMLAK
;
A
#
# COMPACT_ATOMS: atom_id res chain seq x y z
N MET A 1 -9.21 6.95 20.47
CA MET A 1 -8.30 7.08 19.35
C MET A 1 -8.39 8.50 18.82
N TYR A 2 -7.32 9.27 18.93
CA TYR A 2 -7.30 10.74 18.78
C TYR A 2 -7.53 11.23 17.34
N LEU A 3 -7.13 10.48 16.32
CA LEU A 3 -7.13 10.95 14.92
C LEU A 3 -8.53 11.24 14.34
N ALA A 4 -9.58 10.60 14.86
CA ALA A 4 -10.94 10.77 14.33
C ALA A 4 -11.65 12.05 14.81
N ASP A 5 -11.16 12.65 15.91
CA ASP A 5 -11.78 13.80 16.55
C ASP A 5 -11.02 15.12 16.30
N GLU A 6 -9.88 15.06 15.60
CA GLU A 6 -9.06 16.25 15.33
C GLU A 6 -9.59 17.06 14.15
N THR A 7 -9.64 18.36 14.34
CA THR A 7 -9.91 19.32 13.27
C THR A 7 -8.75 20.33 13.22
N PRO A 8 -7.98 20.40 12.12
CA PRO A 8 -8.23 19.81 10.80
C PRO A 8 -7.93 18.31 10.75
N ARG A 9 -8.71 17.59 9.95
CA ARG A 9 -8.44 16.16 9.63
C ARG A 9 -7.18 16.07 8.77
N TYR A 10 -6.41 15.00 8.96
CA TYR A 10 -5.31 14.69 8.07
C TYR A 10 -5.85 14.28 6.69
N GLU A 11 -5.28 14.81 5.62
CA GLU A 11 -5.71 14.49 4.26
C GLU A 11 -5.27 13.08 3.87
N GLY A 12 -4.05 12.70 4.23
CA GLY A 12 -3.51 11.41 3.89
C GLY A 12 -2.49 10.89 4.91
N VAL A 13 -2.00 9.68 4.64
CA VAL A 13 -0.97 9.04 5.45
C VAL A 13 0.14 8.47 4.57
N VAL A 14 1.38 8.66 5.00
CA VAL A 14 2.57 8.02 4.40
C VAL A 14 3.22 7.15 5.46
N GLY A 15 3.51 5.90 5.12
CA GLY A 15 4.20 4.97 6.00
C GLY A 15 5.31 4.21 5.27
N PHE A 16 6.40 3.90 5.98
CA PHE A 16 7.47 3.05 5.49
C PHE A 16 7.67 1.85 6.41
N SER A 17 7.87 0.67 5.86
CA SER A 17 8.16 -0.57 6.60
C SER A 17 7.11 -0.84 7.68
N GLN A 18 7.46 -0.87 8.94
CA GLN A 18 6.51 -0.99 10.05
C GLN A 18 5.48 0.16 10.09
N GLY A 19 5.88 1.36 9.67
CA GLY A 19 4.97 2.50 9.53
C GLY A 19 3.93 2.28 8.44
N ALA A 20 4.28 1.60 7.33
CA ALA A 20 3.32 1.20 6.31
C ALA A 20 2.31 0.19 6.84
N ASN A 21 2.76 -0.79 7.63
CA ASN A 21 1.88 -1.76 8.27
C ASN A 21 0.92 -1.09 9.27
N LEU A 22 1.42 -0.15 10.07
CA LEU A 22 0.59 0.59 11.00
C LEU A 22 -0.46 1.44 10.27
N ALA A 23 -0.06 2.16 9.21
CA ALA A 23 -0.98 2.93 8.39
C ALA A 23 -2.06 2.04 7.73
N ALA A 24 -1.66 0.88 7.21
CA ALA A 24 -2.59 -0.13 6.68
C ALA A 24 -3.61 -0.58 7.73
N MET A 25 -3.17 -0.84 8.96
CA MET A 25 -4.06 -1.23 10.06
C MET A 25 -5.05 -0.10 10.40
N LEU A 26 -4.60 1.16 10.41
CA LEU A 26 -5.48 2.31 10.68
C LEU A 26 -6.54 2.48 9.61
N VAL A 27 -6.17 2.36 8.33
CA VAL A 27 -7.10 2.41 7.19
C VAL A 27 -8.14 1.29 7.30
N ALA A 28 -7.70 0.06 7.56
CA ALA A 28 -8.58 -1.10 7.67
C ALA A 28 -9.49 -1.05 8.91
N ASP A 29 -8.98 -0.61 10.07
CA ASP A 29 -9.77 -0.48 11.30
C ASP A 29 -10.87 0.57 11.14
N HIS A 30 -10.55 1.68 10.47
CA HIS A 30 -11.52 2.74 10.23
C HIS A 30 -12.65 2.28 9.30
N ALA A 31 -12.32 1.59 8.21
CA ALA A 31 -13.32 1.00 7.32
C ALA A 31 -14.26 0.05 8.06
N LYS A 32 -13.72 -0.78 8.97
CA LYS A 32 -14.51 -1.69 9.81
C LYS A 32 -15.53 -0.98 10.70
N ARG A 33 -15.23 0.20 11.17
CA ARG A 33 -16.13 0.96 12.07
C ARG A 33 -17.35 1.53 11.38
N GLY A 34 -17.50 1.32 10.07
CA GLY A 34 -18.64 1.81 9.29
C GLY A 34 -18.69 3.33 9.25
N ALA A 35 -17.56 3.98 9.35
CA ALA A 35 -17.49 5.44 9.28
C ALA A 35 -17.98 5.90 7.89
N ALA A 36 -18.81 6.95 7.90
CA ALA A 36 -19.40 7.48 6.68
C ALA A 36 -18.36 8.04 5.69
N GLN A 37 -17.15 8.28 6.15
CA GLN A 37 -16.02 8.76 5.35
C GLN A 37 -14.73 8.08 5.79
N PRO A 38 -13.77 7.86 4.87
CA PRO A 38 -12.48 7.29 5.21
C PRO A 38 -11.71 8.18 6.20
N LEU A 39 -10.85 7.56 7.00
CA LEU A 39 -9.98 8.26 7.95
C LEU A 39 -8.99 9.17 7.22
N PHE A 40 -8.47 8.69 6.10
CA PHE A 40 -7.57 9.40 5.19
C PHE A 40 -8.18 9.41 3.80
N GLN A 41 -8.00 10.48 3.06
CA GLN A 41 -8.41 10.56 1.66
C GLN A 41 -7.51 9.70 0.76
N TRP A 42 -6.26 9.46 1.16
CA TRP A 42 -5.30 8.61 0.47
C TRP A 42 -4.26 8.02 1.45
N ALA A 43 -3.60 6.95 1.02
CA ALA A 43 -2.47 6.36 1.73
C ALA A 43 -1.32 6.00 0.78
N VAL A 44 -0.08 6.32 1.16
CA VAL A 44 1.15 5.87 0.48
C VAL A 44 1.90 4.94 1.42
N LEU A 45 2.01 3.68 1.03
CA LEU A 45 2.51 2.59 1.86
C LEU A 45 3.77 1.98 1.23
N MET A 46 4.93 2.33 1.76
CA MET A 46 6.23 2.00 1.20
C MET A 46 6.86 0.81 1.93
N GLY A 47 7.21 -0.26 1.21
CA GLY A 47 7.88 -1.43 1.78
C GLY A 47 7.09 -2.09 2.92
N GLY A 48 5.77 -2.10 2.83
CA GLY A 48 4.91 -2.83 3.76
C GLY A 48 4.85 -4.32 3.42
N GLY A 49 4.57 -5.18 4.42
CA GLY A 49 4.42 -6.62 4.22
C GLY A 49 3.46 -7.23 5.25
N ASP A 50 2.64 -8.18 4.81
CA ASP A 50 1.82 -8.97 5.74
C ASP A 50 2.59 -10.21 6.22
N PHE A 51 3.21 -10.09 7.36
CA PHE A 51 3.90 -11.18 8.06
C PHE A 51 2.94 -12.06 8.89
N GLY A 52 1.68 -12.16 8.48
CA GLY A 52 0.62 -12.88 9.20
C GLY A 52 -0.14 -12.00 10.21
N TRP A 53 0.17 -10.72 10.33
CA TRP A 53 -0.54 -9.83 11.24
C TRP A 53 -2.00 -9.60 10.82
N ALA A 54 -2.26 -9.56 9.50
CA ALA A 54 -3.62 -9.40 9.00
C ALA A 54 -4.49 -10.61 9.35
N ALA A 55 -3.97 -11.84 9.20
CA ALA A 55 -4.67 -13.04 9.63
C ALA A 55 -4.95 -13.02 11.13
N ALA A 56 -3.94 -12.70 11.96
CA ALA A 56 -4.10 -12.60 13.39
C ALA A 56 -5.16 -11.56 13.84
N LEU A 57 -5.27 -10.44 13.11
CA LEU A 57 -6.30 -9.44 13.38
C LEU A 57 -7.70 -9.89 12.91
N ARG A 58 -7.79 -10.60 11.78
CA ARG A 58 -9.06 -11.19 11.31
C ARG A 58 -9.59 -12.21 12.30
N ASP A 59 -8.73 -13.10 12.79
CA ASP A 59 -9.11 -14.14 13.77
C ASP A 59 -9.64 -13.52 15.08
N ARG A 60 -9.15 -12.34 15.43
CA ARG A 60 -9.65 -11.56 16.59
C ARG A 60 -10.86 -10.68 16.24
N GLY A 61 -11.38 -10.75 15.01
CA GLY A 61 -12.45 -9.90 14.56
C GLY A 61 -12.07 -8.40 14.49
N GLN A 62 -10.78 -8.09 14.42
CA GLN A 62 -10.24 -6.73 14.38
C GLN A 62 -9.93 -6.22 12.98
N LEU A 63 -9.98 -7.09 11.97
CA LEU A 63 -9.80 -6.74 10.56
C LEU A 63 -10.87 -7.43 9.71
N PHE A 64 -11.27 -6.84 8.59
CA PHE A 64 -12.21 -7.47 7.66
C PHE A 64 -11.63 -8.70 6.98
N ALA A 65 -12.54 -9.59 6.56
CA ALA A 65 -12.19 -10.77 5.77
C ALA A 65 -11.88 -10.41 4.30
N ALA A 66 -12.35 -9.27 3.83
CA ALA A 66 -12.19 -8.78 2.46
C ALA A 66 -11.75 -7.32 2.44
N PRO A 67 -11.11 -6.85 1.37
CA PRO A 67 -10.75 -5.46 1.21
C PRO A 67 -12.00 -4.59 1.07
N GLU A 68 -12.36 -3.89 2.12
CA GLU A 68 -13.56 -3.02 2.17
C GLU A 68 -13.21 -1.53 2.25
N SER A 69 -11.92 -1.19 2.32
CA SER A 69 -11.50 0.20 2.38
C SER A 69 -11.61 0.84 1.01
N SER A 70 -12.38 1.93 0.93
CA SER A 70 -12.46 2.79 -0.25
C SER A 70 -11.33 3.83 -0.30
N THR A 71 -10.42 3.84 0.68
CA THR A 71 -9.26 4.74 0.67
C THR A 71 -8.33 4.35 -0.47
N PRO A 72 -8.06 5.23 -1.44
CA PRO A 72 -7.05 5.00 -2.46
C PRO A 72 -5.67 4.77 -1.83
N VAL A 73 -4.96 3.75 -2.32
CA VAL A 73 -3.66 3.33 -1.80
C VAL A 73 -2.64 3.28 -2.93
N LEU A 74 -1.48 3.91 -2.73
CA LEU A 74 -0.28 3.64 -3.49
C LEU A 74 0.65 2.79 -2.64
N ALA A 75 0.84 1.54 -3.02
CA ALA A 75 1.80 0.64 -2.38
C ALA A 75 3.11 0.61 -3.19
N THR A 76 4.25 0.82 -2.53
CA THR A 76 5.55 0.77 -3.21
C THR A 76 6.47 -0.28 -2.61
N ILE A 77 7.32 -0.90 -3.44
CA ILE A 77 8.29 -1.91 -3.02
C ILE A 77 9.54 -1.87 -3.88
N GLY A 78 10.70 -2.13 -3.26
CA GLY A 78 11.92 -2.45 -3.98
C GLY A 78 11.87 -3.84 -4.60
N THR A 79 12.29 -3.99 -5.86
CA THR A 79 12.31 -5.30 -6.53
C THR A 79 13.35 -6.25 -5.94
N ASN A 80 14.32 -5.70 -5.19
CA ASN A 80 15.35 -6.45 -4.47
C ASN A 80 15.08 -6.46 -2.95
N ASP A 81 13.87 -6.14 -2.52
CA ASP A 81 13.51 -6.13 -1.11
C ASP A 81 13.24 -7.56 -0.62
N ASP A 82 14.27 -8.20 -0.09
CA ASP A 82 14.22 -9.55 0.48
C ASP A 82 13.51 -9.62 1.84
N ARG A 83 13.29 -8.47 2.51
CA ARG A 83 12.65 -8.41 3.82
C ARG A 83 11.14 -8.55 3.74
N VAL A 84 10.53 -7.91 2.75
CA VAL A 84 9.06 -7.88 2.63
C VAL A 84 8.56 -8.46 1.31
N GLY A 85 9.42 -8.74 0.34
CA GLY A 85 9.04 -9.18 -1.00
C GLY A 85 8.06 -10.35 -1.00
N ALA A 86 8.35 -11.41 -0.24
CA ALA A 86 7.47 -12.58 -0.11
C ALA A 86 6.13 -12.26 0.59
N HIS A 87 6.01 -11.14 1.27
CA HIS A 87 4.84 -10.73 2.05
C HIS A 87 4.07 -9.57 1.42
N PHE A 88 4.61 -8.99 0.34
CA PHE A 88 4.03 -7.81 -0.30
C PHE A 88 2.71 -8.11 -1.01
N ASP A 89 2.60 -9.23 -1.69
CA ASP A 89 1.37 -9.63 -2.38
C ASP A 89 0.20 -9.83 -1.41
N ALA A 90 0.46 -10.44 -0.25
CA ALA A 90 -0.54 -10.55 0.80
C ALA A 90 -0.92 -9.19 1.37
N PHE A 91 0.06 -8.29 1.51
CA PHE A 91 -0.14 -6.94 2.01
C PHE A 91 -1.02 -6.09 1.08
N ARG A 92 -0.71 -6.04 -0.23
CA ARG A 92 -1.51 -5.25 -1.19
C ARG A 92 -2.95 -5.74 -1.32
N ARG A 93 -3.20 -7.04 -1.13
CA ARG A 93 -4.55 -7.64 -1.15
C ARG A 93 -5.42 -7.28 0.06
N LEU A 94 -4.90 -6.52 1.02
CA LEU A 94 -5.70 -5.97 2.11
C LEU A 94 -6.59 -4.81 1.67
N PHE A 95 -6.33 -4.25 0.49
CA PHE A 95 -7.02 -3.11 -0.08
C PHE A 95 -7.79 -3.52 -1.34
N ALA A 96 -8.82 -2.77 -1.70
CA ALA A 96 -9.59 -3.00 -2.90
C ALA A 96 -8.70 -2.80 -4.15
N GLU A 97 -8.76 -3.72 -5.10
CA GLU A 97 -7.93 -3.70 -6.30
C GLU A 97 -8.18 -2.44 -7.13
N GLU A 98 -9.43 -1.99 -7.19
CA GLU A 98 -9.85 -0.82 -7.96
C GLU A 98 -9.29 0.50 -7.43
N THR A 99 -8.88 0.53 -6.16
CA THR A 99 -8.35 1.72 -5.49
C THR A 99 -6.88 1.57 -5.10
N THR A 100 -6.23 0.49 -5.52
CA THR A 100 -4.83 0.20 -5.16
C THR A 100 -3.92 0.27 -6.37
N GLU A 101 -2.97 1.19 -6.32
CA GLU A 101 -1.87 1.29 -7.29
C GLU A 101 -0.59 0.71 -6.69
N VAL A 102 0.27 0.15 -7.55
CA VAL A 102 1.56 -0.39 -7.15
C VAL A 102 2.67 0.26 -7.95
N ALA A 103 3.69 0.76 -7.28
CA ALA A 103 4.92 1.24 -7.90
C ALA A 103 6.13 0.46 -7.37
N THR A 104 7.09 0.18 -8.25
CA THR A 104 8.32 -0.53 -7.89
C THR A 104 9.56 0.29 -8.19
N HIS A 105 10.65 0.00 -7.48
CA HIS A 105 11.96 0.55 -7.77
C HIS A 105 13.04 -0.54 -7.64
N GLY A 106 14.20 -0.34 -8.28
CA GLY A 106 15.25 -1.35 -8.41
C GLY A 106 16.12 -1.58 -7.16
N GLU A 107 15.74 -1.05 -6.01
CA GLU A 107 16.52 -1.11 -4.77
C GLU A 107 15.98 -2.18 -3.80
N ASP A 108 16.66 -2.28 -2.66
CA ASP A 108 16.30 -3.11 -1.51
C ASP A 108 15.19 -2.45 -0.65
N HIS A 109 15.17 -2.76 0.64
CA HIS A 109 14.21 -2.24 1.62
C HIS A 109 14.44 -0.76 1.95
N ARG A 110 14.02 0.12 1.03
CA ARG A 110 14.12 1.58 1.14
C ARG A 110 12.81 2.26 0.74
N PRO A 111 12.50 3.43 1.32
CA PRO A 111 11.33 4.20 0.90
C PRO A 111 11.53 4.83 -0.49
N PHE A 112 12.78 5.22 -0.82
CA PHE A 112 13.18 5.77 -2.10
C PHE A 112 14.51 5.19 -2.57
N PRO A 113 14.72 5.06 -3.90
CA PRO A 113 16.00 4.68 -4.47
C PRO A 113 17.14 5.63 -4.04
N ALA A 114 18.35 5.07 -3.96
CA ALA A 114 19.56 5.88 -3.71
C ALA A 114 19.94 6.71 -4.95
N ASP A 115 19.69 6.20 -6.16
CA ASP A 115 19.88 6.95 -7.38
C ASP A 115 18.89 8.12 -7.46
N ARG A 116 19.42 9.32 -7.74
CA ARG A 116 18.61 10.55 -7.75
C ARG A 116 17.54 10.56 -8.84
N ALA A 117 17.84 10.00 -10.02
CA ALA A 117 16.91 10.02 -11.13
C ALA A 117 15.73 9.07 -10.85
N ASP A 118 16.01 7.89 -10.30
CA ASP A 118 15.00 6.91 -9.94
C ASP A 118 14.20 7.36 -8.69
N ALA A 119 14.85 8.00 -7.73
CA ALA A 119 14.14 8.63 -6.61
C ALA A 119 13.18 9.73 -7.09
N THR A 120 13.60 10.54 -8.07
CA THR A 120 12.72 11.56 -8.66
C THR A 120 11.53 10.95 -9.39
N LYS A 121 11.73 9.85 -10.13
CA LYS A 121 10.63 9.13 -10.80
C LYS A 121 9.59 8.62 -9.79
N LEU A 122 10.07 8.00 -8.71
CA LEU A 122 9.16 7.51 -7.67
C LEU A 122 8.45 8.66 -6.94
N ALA A 123 9.17 9.75 -6.66
CA ALA A 123 8.57 10.94 -6.05
C ALA A 123 7.48 11.55 -6.94
N ASN A 124 7.72 11.64 -8.24
CA ASN A 124 6.71 12.11 -9.20
C ASN A 124 5.50 11.16 -9.21
N CYS A 125 5.71 9.84 -9.20
CA CYS A 125 4.62 8.87 -9.11
C CYS A 125 3.77 9.08 -7.85
N VAL A 126 4.40 9.34 -6.70
CA VAL A 126 3.68 9.65 -5.45
C VAL A 126 2.91 10.96 -5.57
N CYS A 127 3.54 12.02 -6.10
CA CYS A 127 2.88 13.31 -6.29
C CYS A 127 1.68 13.20 -7.25
N ASP A 128 1.86 12.52 -8.38
CA ASP A 128 0.81 12.32 -9.37
C ASP A 128 -0.37 11.51 -8.79
N PHE A 129 -0.08 10.49 -7.98
CA PHE A 129 -1.12 9.73 -7.27
C PHE A 129 -1.92 10.62 -6.33
N VAL A 130 -1.24 11.37 -5.47
CA VAL A 130 -1.90 12.26 -4.49
C VAL A 130 -2.72 13.33 -5.21
N ASP A 131 -2.17 13.94 -6.26
CA ASP A 131 -2.83 14.99 -7.03
C ASP A 131 -4.12 14.47 -7.68
N ARG A 132 -4.08 13.29 -8.32
CA ARG A 132 -5.27 12.65 -8.90
C ARG A 132 -6.36 12.36 -7.86
N VAL A 133 -5.97 11.91 -6.68
CA VAL A 133 -6.94 11.63 -5.61
C VAL A 133 -7.55 12.91 -5.06
N MET A 134 -6.75 13.95 -4.90
CA MET A 134 -7.19 15.23 -4.33
C MET A 134 -8.00 16.07 -5.32
N HIS A 135 -7.72 15.93 -6.63
CA HIS A 135 -8.33 16.73 -7.70
C HIS A 135 -8.99 15.86 -8.79
N PRO A 136 -9.92 14.93 -8.44
CA PRO A 136 -10.49 13.97 -9.40
C PRO A 136 -11.22 14.63 -10.57
N ALA A 137 -11.70 15.86 -10.42
CA ALA A 137 -12.35 16.57 -11.50
C ALA A 137 -11.39 17.02 -12.63
N GLU A 138 -10.10 17.14 -12.34
CA GLU A 138 -9.06 17.49 -13.30
C GLU A 138 -8.56 16.27 -14.09
N TYR A 139 -8.88 15.05 -13.61
CA TYR A 139 -8.45 13.77 -14.18
C TYR A 139 -9.63 12.84 -14.52
N PRO A 140 -10.62 13.27 -15.34
CA PRO A 140 -11.87 12.52 -15.53
C PRO A 140 -11.69 11.13 -16.16
N ASP A 141 -10.61 10.92 -16.92
CA ASP A 141 -10.34 9.65 -17.60
C ASP A 141 -9.54 8.65 -16.77
N ILE A 142 -9.02 9.08 -15.63
CA ILE A 142 -8.09 8.27 -14.82
C ILE A 142 -8.81 7.39 -13.79
N ALA A 143 -10.09 7.62 -13.56
CA ALA A 143 -10.92 6.71 -12.75
C ALA A 143 -10.94 5.25 -13.29
N ARG A 144 -10.22 4.95 -14.38
CA ARG A 144 -10.09 3.63 -15.01
C ARG A 144 -8.67 3.26 -15.41
N LEU A 145 -7.66 4.00 -15.01
CA LEU A 145 -6.29 3.57 -15.23
C LEU A 145 -5.94 2.51 -14.17
N THR A 146 -6.29 1.28 -14.51
CA THR A 146 -5.38 0.19 -14.16
C THR A 146 -3.99 0.61 -14.68
N THR A 147 -3.13 1.04 -13.78
CA THR A 147 -1.72 1.28 -14.07
C THR A 147 -1.25 0.12 -14.95
N PRO A 148 -0.60 0.36 -16.11
CA PRO A 148 -0.01 -0.74 -16.82
C PRO A 148 0.88 -1.42 -15.79
N HIS A 149 0.51 -2.63 -15.39
CA HIS A 149 1.37 -3.49 -14.60
C HIS A 149 2.72 -3.49 -15.33
N LEU A 150 3.70 -2.78 -14.81
CA LEU A 150 5.06 -3.16 -15.10
C LEU A 150 5.09 -4.62 -14.68
N PRO A 151 5.34 -5.56 -15.61
CA PRO A 151 5.24 -6.97 -15.31
C PRO A 151 6.09 -7.21 -14.07
N ILE A 152 5.44 -7.60 -12.97
CA ILE A 152 6.14 -8.13 -11.81
C ILE A 152 6.91 -9.31 -12.41
N PRO A 153 8.25 -9.32 -12.37
CA PRO A 153 8.99 -10.45 -12.87
C PRO A 153 8.40 -11.71 -12.21
N PRO A 154 8.22 -12.81 -12.96
CA PRO A 154 7.66 -14.02 -12.39
C PRO A 154 8.42 -14.33 -11.11
N ASN A 155 7.68 -14.61 -10.08
CA ASN A 155 8.18 -14.82 -8.72
C ASN A 155 9.25 -15.91 -8.75
N THR A 156 10.52 -15.55 -8.69
CA THR A 156 11.64 -16.50 -8.59
C THR A 156 11.72 -17.15 -7.20
N PHE A 157 10.73 -16.89 -6.35
CA PHE A 157 10.65 -17.40 -4.98
C PHE A 157 9.91 -18.74 -4.84
N ASP A 158 9.34 -19.30 -5.91
CA ASP A 158 8.80 -20.67 -5.87
C ASP A 158 9.92 -21.71 -5.68
N ASP A 159 11.18 -21.35 -5.96
CA ASP A 159 12.33 -22.23 -5.72
C ASP A 159 12.77 -22.30 -4.23
N ALA A 160 12.34 -21.38 -3.39
CA ALA A 160 12.72 -21.38 -1.98
C ALA A 160 12.05 -22.51 -1.18
N ALA A 161 10.91 -23.02 -1.62
CA ALA A 161 10.25 -24.16 -1.01
C ALA A 161 11.05 -25.47 -1.17
N ASP A 162 11.78 -25.60 -2.28
CA ASP A 162 12.63 -26.76 -2.57
C ASP A 162 13.98 -26.74 -1.83
N MET A 163 14.43 -25.59 -1.36
CA MET A 163 15.68 -25.49 -0.58
C MET A 163 15.52 -25.86 0.91
N LEU A 164 14.31 -25.85 1.43
CA LEU A 164 14.01 -26.23 2.83
C LEU A 164 13.64 -27.73 2.96
N ALA A 165 13.54 -28.46 1.85
CA ALA A 165 13.21 -29.89 1.82
C ALA A 165 14.44 -30.80 1.65
N LYS A 166 15.65 -30.26 1.72
CA LYS A 166 16.93 -30.98 1.75
C LYS A 166 17.69 -30.68 3.02
#